data_997c1edefed82953713c2b8503fdfe53
#
_entry.id   997c1edefed82953713c2b8503fdfe53
#
_cell.length_a   1.000
_cell.length_b   1.000
_cell.length_c   1.000
_cell.angle_alpha   90.00
_cell.angle_beta   90.00
_cell.angle_gamma   90.00
#
_symmetry.space_group_name_H-M   'P 1'
#
loop_
_entity.id
_entity.type
_entity.pdbx_description
1 polymer ?
#
loop_
_entity_poly.entity_id
_entity_poly.type
_entity_poly.pdbx_seq_one_letter_code
_entity_poly.pdbx_strand_id
1 'polypeptide(L)'
;SKEMSAFEAFNSVQDHVLHVAQAHIDRIILEAFVAGIASCEDRTAREILGMVCDLYALSVIEEDKAWFVEHRFLSTERAKAVTRGINDRCRRLRPYAELLVDGFGIPEQLRYAEMLHPEHIPDADEHEEVQAALLAQEQPAEQQAREDHHAKL
;
A
#
# COMPACT_ATOMS: atom_id res chain seq x y z
N SER A 1 -15.85 -34.33 23.60
CA SER A 1 -15.15 -33.17 23.04
C SER A 1 -14.45 -33.61 21.75
N LYS A 2 -14.82 -32.96 20.63
CA LYS A 2 -14.19 -33.24 19.35
C LYS A 2 -12.77 -32.68 19.41
N GLU A 3 -11.75 -33.50 19.31
CA GLU A 3 -10.37 -33.03 19.23
C GLU A 3 -10.23 -32.18 17.94
N MET A 4 -9.77 -30.94 18.11
CA MET A 4 -9.52 -30.00 17.02
C MET A 4 -8.30 -30.49 16.23
N SER A 5 -8.39 -30.58 14.92
CA SER A 5 -7.25 -30.94 14.09
C SER A 5 -6.16 -29.86 14.15
N ALA A 6 -4.90 -30.21 13.84
CA ALA A 6 -3.81 -29.24 13.79
C ALA A 6 -4.07 -28.08 12.81
N PHE A 7 -4.78 -28.35 11.70
CA PHE A 7 -5.19 -27.36 10.73
C PHE A 7 -6.25 -26.40 11.29
N GLU A 8 -7.27 -26.92 11.98
CA GLU A 8 -8.29 -26.09 12.62
C GLU A 8 -7.69 -25.23 13.74
N ALA A 9 -6.75 -25.79 14.52
CA ALA A 9 -6.02 -25.04 15.54
C ALA A 9 -5.19 -23.91 14.95
N PHE A 10 -4.47 -24.16 13.85
CA PHE A 10 -3.72 -23.13 13.14
C PHE A 10 -4.64 -22.02 12.58
N ASN A 11 -5.74 -22.40 11.92
CA ASN A 11 -6.70 -21.44 11.38
C ASN A 11 -7.30 -20.54 12.47
N SER A 12 -7.52 -21.08 13.68
CA SER A 12 -8.10 -20.29 14.79
C SER A 12 -7.18 -19.19 15.32
N VAL A 13 -5.87 -19.27 15.05
CA VAL A 13 -4.85 -18.29 15.48
C VAL A 13 -4.13 -17.62 14.31
N GLN A 14 -4.57 -17.84 13.09
CA GLN A 14 -3.91 -17.35 11.86
C GLN A 14 -3.70 -15.84 11.89
N ASP A 15 -4.69 -15.06 12.33
CA ASP A 15 -4.60 -13.61 12.42
C ASP A 15 -3.47 -13.16 13.36
N HIS A 16 -3.30 -13.85 14.48
CA HIS A 16 -2.20 -13.57 15.42
C HIS A 16 -0.83 -13.90 14.81
N VAL A 17 -0.75 -15.00 14.06
CA VAL A 17 0.51 -15.38 13.36
C VAL A 17 0.87 -14.33 12.32
N LEU A 18 -0.10 -13.84 11.54
CA LEU A 18 0.11 -12.78 10.56
C LEU A 18 0.55 -11.48 11.22
N HIS A 19 -0.08 -11.06 12.33
CA HIS A 19 0.32 -9.88 13.08
C HIS A 19 1.75 -9.98 13.63
N VAL A 20 2.14 -11.14 14.16
CA VAL A 20 3.52 -11.36 14.63
C VAL A 20 4.53 -11.30 13.48
N ALA A 21 4.19 -11.88 12.33
CA ALA A 21 5.03 -11.82 11.14
C ALA A 21 5.19 -10.38 10.65
N GLN A 22 4.10 -9.60 10.58
CA GLN A 22 4.14 -8.18 10.21
C GLN A 22 5.02 -7.38 11.17
N ALA A 23 4.82 -7.50 12.49
CA ALA A 23 5.64 -6.80 13.49
C ALA A 23 7.13 -7.16 13.39
N HIS A 24 7.44 -8.42 13.01
CA HIS A 24 8.81 -8.82 12.76
C HIS A 24 9.42 -8.12 11.53
N ILE A 25 8.66 -8.03 10.43
CA ILE A 25 9.09 -7.31 9.22
C ILE A 25 9.29 -5.82 9.52
N ASP A 26 8.34 -5.18 10.22
CA ASP A 26 8.43 -3.77 10.57
C ASP A 26 9.67 -3.47 11.41
N ARG A 27 10.01 -4.36 12.33
CA ARG A 27 11.24 -4.26 13.11
C ARG A 27 12.49 -4.33 12.23
N ILE A 28 12.55 -5.29 11.28
CA ILE A 28 13.68 -5.42 10.35
C ILE A 28 13.83 -4.17 9.49
N ILE A 29 12.72 -3.63 8.96
CA ILE A 29 12.72 -2.41 8.15
C ILE A 29 13.25 -1.23 8.99
N LEU A 30 12.79 -1.08 10.23
CA LEU A 30 13.25 -0.01 11.12
C LEU A 30 14.75 -0.14 11.45
N GLU A 31 15.23 -1.35 11.72
CA GLU A 31 16.67 -1.62 11.94
C GLU A 31 17.49 -1.28 10.69
N ALA A 32 16.99 -1.59 9.49
CA ALA A 32 17.63 -1.22 8.22
C ALA A 32 17.69 0.29 8.02
N PHE A 33 16.60 1.03 8.33
CA PHE A 33 16.61 2.49 8.32
C PHE A 33 17.65 3.07 9.25
N VAL A 34 17.71 2.60 10.49
CA VAL A 34 18.67 3.08 11.49
C VAL A 34 20.11 2.84 11.02
N ALA A 35 20.41 1.65 10.48
CA ALA A 35 21.71 1.31 9.95
C ALA A 35 22.07 2.18 8.73
N GLY A 36 21.14 2.34 7.78
CA GLY A 36 21.33 3.18 6.59
C GLY A 36 21.56 4.65 6.92
N ILE A 37 20.79 5.21 7.87
CA ILE A 37 20.97 6.60 8.34
C ILE A 37 22.35 6.76 9.00
N ALA A 38 22.79 5.79 9.80
CA ALA A 38 24.08 5.83 10.49
C ALA A 38 25.27 5.77 9.52
N SER A 39 25.12 5.02 8.41
CA SER A 39 26.17 4.90 7.37
C SER A 39 26.14 6.01 6.32
N CYS A 40 25.10 6.85 6.30
CA CYS A 40 24.96 7.93 5.31
C CYS A 40 25.94 9.07 5.63
N GLU A 41 26.86 9.35 4.70
CA GLU A 41 27.86 10.41 4.86
C GLU A 41 27.29 11.81 4.57
N ASP A 42 26.37 11.90 3.60
CA ASP A 42 25.72 13.17 3.25
C ASP A 42 24.74 13.60 4.35
N ARG A 43 24.97 14.81 4.87
CA ARG A 43 24.17 15.36 5.97
C ARG A 43 22.71 15.60 5.57
N THR A 44 22.47 16.12 4.37
CA THR A 44 21.13 16.44 3.89
C THR A 44 20.34 15.15 3.64
N ALA A 45 20.95 14.17 2.98
CA ALA A 45 20.34 12.86 2.78
C ALA A 45 20.03 12.17 4.12
N ARG A 46 20.93 12.26 5.09
CA ARG A 46 20.70 11.72 6.45
C ARG A 46 19.49 12.36 7.14
N GLU A 47 19.34 13.69 7.04
CA GLU A 47 18.19 14.41 7.61
C GLU A 47 16.88 14.01 6.92
N ILE A 48 16.87 13.87 5.58
CA ILE A 48 15.70 13.42 4.81
C ILE A 48 15.34 11.98 5.17
N LEU A 49 16.32 11.07 5.17
CA LEU A 49 16.10 9.66 5.55
C LEU A 49 15.60 9.53 6.99
N GLY A 50 16.07 10.39 7.91
CA GLY A 50 15.55 10.46 9.27
C GLY A 50 14.05 10.81 9.30
N MET A 51 13.62 11.78 8.50
CA MET A 51 12.19 12.13 8.39
C MET A 51 11.36 10.99 7.77
N VAL A 52 11.90 10.26 6.80
CA VAL A 52 11.24 9.08 6.20
C VAL A 52 11.12 7.96 7.22
N CYS A 53 12.18 7.70 8.00
CA CYS A 53 12.17 6.72 9.08
C CYS A 53 11.11 7.06 10.15
N ASP A 54 11.06 8.33 10.57
CA ASP A 54 10.03 8.81 11.51
C ASP A 54 8.62 8.62 10.94
N LEU A 55 8.40 8.93 9.65
CA LEU A 55 7.11 8.75 8.99
C LEU A 55 6.72 7.27 8.95
N TYR A 56 7.67 6.39 8.60
CA TYR A 56 7.45 4.94 8.61
C TYR A 56 7.03 4.44 10.01
N ALA A 57 7.80 4.78 11.05
CA ALA A 57 7.49 4.37 12.42
C ALA A 57 6.11 4.88 12.88
N LEU A 58 5.79 6.14 12.56
CA LEU A 58 4.48 6.71 12.88
C LEU A 58 3.34 6.03 12.10
N SER A 59 3.54 5.65 10.83
CA SER A 59 2.52 4.97 10.02
C SER A 59 2.22 3.57 10.55
N VAL A 60 3.23 2.80 10.97
CA VAL A 60 3.03 1.50 11.62
C VAL A 60 2.21 1.65 12.91
N ILE A 61 2.52 2.66 13.75
CA ILE A 61 1.74 2.92 14.96
C ILE A 61 0.31 3.37 14.63
N GLU A 62 0.10 4.15 13.57
CA GLU A 62 -1.23 4.61 13.14
C GLU A 62 -2.10 3.44 12.67
N GLU A 63 -1.54 2.48 11.95
CA GLU A 63 -2.23 1.29 11.47
C GLU A 63 -2.78 0.46 12.63
N ASP A 64 -1.96 0.20 13.64
CA ASP A 64 -2.34 -0.57 14.84
C ASP A 64 -2.75 0.31 16.03
N LYS A 65 -3.11 1.57 15.81
CA LYS A 65 -3.38 2.55 16.85
C LYS A 65 -4.44 2.10 17.87
N ALA A 66 -5.48 1.42 17.40
CA ALA A 66 -6.53 0.90 18.27
C ALA A 66 -5.98 -0.13 19.27
N TRP A 67 -5.14 -1.05 18.78
CA TRP A 67 -4.48 -2.05 19.62
C TRP A 67 -3.57 -1.43 20.66
N PHE A 68 -2.74 -0.44 20.27
CA PHE A 68 -1.87 0.27 21.21
C PHE A 68 -2.64 1.01 22.31
N VAL A 69 -3.81 1.58 21.99
CA VAL A 69 -4.67 2.28 22.96
C VAL A 69 -5.35 1.27 23.87
N GLU A 70 -5.91 0.18 23.35
CA GLU A 70 -6.60 -0.87 24.11
C GLU A 70 -5.68 -1.51 25.13
N HIS A 71 -4.44 -1.80 24.74
CA HIS A 71 -3.42 -2.39 25.61
C HIS A 71 -2.65 -1.37 26.45
N ARG A 72 -3.07 -0.09 26.45
CA ARG A 72 -2.50 1.00 27.25
C ARG A 72 -1.03 1.34 26.98
N PHE A 73 -0.50 0.93 25.83
CA PHE A 73 0.81 1.38 25.37
C PHE A 73 0.78 2.82 24.86
N LEU A 74 -0.40 3.31 24.45
CA LEU A 74 -0.60 4.65 23.92
C LEU A 74 -1.82 5.31 24.60
N SER A 75 -1.64 6.52 25.12
CA SER A 75 -2.80 7.31 25.58
C SER A 75 -3.56 7.90 24.42
N THR A 76 -4.84 8.23 24.62
CA THR A 76 -5.68 8.88 23.60
C THR A 76 -5.08 10.18 23.07
N GLU A 77 -4.39 10.96 23.91
CA GLU A 77 -3.71 12.19 23.51
C GLU A 77 -2.52 11.90 22.60
N ARG A 78 -1.71 10.90 22.95
CA ARG A 78 -0.59 10.45 22.13
C ARG A 78 -1.06 9.87 20.80
N ALA A 79 -2.16 9.11 20.78
CA ALA A 79 -2.79 8.61 19.58
C ALA A 79 -3.15 9.73 18.58
N LYS A 80 -3.75 10.83 19.10
CA LYS A 80 -4.00 12.04 18.29
C LYS A 80 -2.70 12.72 17.84
N ALA A 81 -1.64 12.66 18.64
CA ALA A 81 -0.34 13.22 18.28
C ALA A 81 0.35 12.44 17.18
N VAL A 82 0.17 11.10 17.09
CA VAL A 82 0.67 10.26 15.98
C VAL A 82 0.13 10.76 14.65
N THR A 83 -1.20 10.91 14.51
CA THR A 83 -1.83 11.41 13.27
C THR A 83 -1.32 12.81 12.89
N ARG A 84 -1.16 13.73 13.88
CA ARG A 84 -0.57 15.04 13.62
C ARG A 84 0.89 14.93 13.18
N GLY A 85 1.66 14.02 13.78
CA GLY A 85 3.04 13.74 13.45
C GLY A 85 3.22 13.28 12.00
N ILE A 86 2.36 12.37 11.54
CA ILE A 86 2.34 11.90 10.14
C ILE A 86 2.11 13.09 9.19
N ASN A 87 1.07 13.88 9.43
CA ASN A 87 0.77 15.04 8.60
C ASN A 87 1.91 16.06 8.56
N ASP A 88 2.61 16.27 9.68
CA ASP A 88 3.78 17.14 9.73
C ASP A 88 4.94 16.58 8.92
N ARG A 89 5.25 15.28 9.04
CA ARG A 89 6.32 14.63 8.27
C ARG A 89 6.02 14.65 6.77
N CYS A 90 4.79 14.34 6.36
CA CYS A 90 4.38 14.44 4.95
C CYS A 90 4.57 15.87 4.40
N ARG A 91 4.17 16.90 5.15
CA ARG A 91 4.35 18.28 4.72
C ARG A 91 5.83 18.65 4.56
N ARG A 92 6.68 18.21 5.48
CA ARG A 92 8.12 18.48 5.45
C ARG A 92 8.86 17.70 4.37
N LEU A 93 8.40 16.48 4.03
CA LEU A 93 8.98 15.62 2.99
C LEU A 93 8.53 16.04 1.58
N ARG A 94 7.40 16.72 1.44
CA ARG A 94 6.85 17.12 0.13
C ARG A 94 7.85 17.79 -0.81
N PRO A 95 8.73 18.73 -0.37
CA PRO A 95 9.72 19.34 -1.24
C PRO A 95 10.78 18.37 -1.77
N TYR A 96 10.93 17.22 -1.15
CA TYR A 96 11.91 16.18 -1.49
C TYR A 96 11.31 14.98 -2.21
N ALA A 97 10.03 15.06 -2.63
CA ALA A 97 9.32 13.92 -3.20
C ALA A 97 9.99 13.38 -4.47
N GLU A 98 10.40 14.24 -5.39
CA GLU A 98 11.12 13.85 -6.61
C GLU A 98 12.46 13.18 -6.27
N LEU A 99 13.25 13.79 -5.39
CA LEU A 99 14.53 13.23 -4.94
C LEU A 99 14.37 11.83 -4.34
N LEU A 100 13.31 11.62 -3.55
CA LEU A 100 13.01 10.32 -2.95
C LEU A 100 12.60 9.28 -3.99
N VAL A 101 11.83 9.67 -4.99
CA VAL A 101 11.43 8.78 -6.10
C VAL A 101 12.65 8.43 -6.95
N ASP A 102 13.47 9.41 -7.30
CA ASP A 102 14.71 9.20 -8.06
C ASP A 102 15.70 8.30 -7.31
N GLY A 103 15.71 8.40 -5.98
CA GLY A 103 16.52 7.55 -5.10
C GLY A 103 16.26 6.05 -5.22
N PHE A 104 15.09 5.64 -5.72
CA PHE A 104 14.81 4.23 -6.04
C PHE A 104 15.58 3.73 -7.27
N GLY A 105 16.13 4.61 -8.10
CA GLY A 105 16.90 4.25 -9.28
C GLY A 105 16.14 3.41 -10.30
N ILE A 106 14.82 3.59 -10.39
CA ILE A 106 13.98 2.83 -11.32
C ILE A 106 14.28 3.27 -12.75
N PRO A 107 14.86 2.40 -13.61
CA PRO A 107 15.13 2.73 -15.00
C PRO A 107 13.85 3.11 -15.75
N GLU A 108 13.96 4.04 -16.69
CA GLU A 108 12.81 4.52 -17.47
C GLU A 108 12.09 3.37 -18.20
N GLN A 109 12.85 2.36 -18.66
CA GLN A 109 12.32 1.16 -19.33
C GLN A 109 11.41 0.30 -18.43
N LEU A 110 11.43 0.49 -17.10
CA LEU A 110 10.57 -0.19 -16.13
C LEU A 110 9.39 0.67 -15.67
N ARG A 111 9.23 1.87 -16.24
CA ARG A 111 8.11 2.77 -15.93
C ARG A 111 6.97 2.53 -16.93
N TYR A 112 6.09 1.57 -16.62
CA TYR A 112 5.00 1.16 -17.52
C TYR A 112 3.68 1.92 -17.34
N ALA A 113 3.62 2.93 -16.45
CA ALA A 113 2.39 3.67 -16.25
C ALA A 113 2.09 4.55 -17.47
N GLU A 114 0.97 4.33 -18.15
CA GLU A 114 0.54 5.08 -19.34
C GLU A 114 0.54 6.59 -19.13
N MET A 115 0.18 7.06 -17.92
CA MET A 115 0.21 8.48 -17.57
C MET A 115 1.61 9.11 -17.62
N LEU A 116 2.68 8.32 -17.62
CA LEU A 116 4.06 8.79 -17.77
C LEU A 116 4.46 8.95 -19.24
N HIS A 117 3.65 8.46 -20.16
CA HIS A 117 3.84 8.50 -21.61
C HIS A 117 2.61 9.17 -22.25
N PRO A 118 2.47 10.50 -22.11
CA PRO A 118 1.30 11.22 -22.61
C PRO A 118 1.05 11.05 -24.10
N GLU A 119 2.08 10.70 -24.87
CA GLU A 119 1.98 10.34 -26.30
C GLU A 119 1.23 9.01 -26.56
N HIS A 120 1.01 8.20 -25.53
CA HIS A 120 0.27 6.93 -25.60
C HIS A 120 -1.11 7.03 -24.94
N ILE A 121 -1.48 8.19 -24.40
CA ILE A 121 -2.83 8.40 -23.87
C ILE A 121 -3.73 8.60 -25.08
N PRO A 122 -4.68 7.65 -25.36
CA PRO A 122 -5.63 7.82 -26.44
C PRO A 122 -6.42 9.12 -26.25
N ASP A 123 -6.66 9.86 -27.32
CA ASP A 123 -7.54 11.02 -27.29
C ASP A 123 -8.94 10.60 -26.79
N ALA A 124 -9.70 11.53 -26.20
CA ALA A 124 -11.02 11.23 -25.62
C ALA A 124 -11.95 10.54 -26.63
N ASP A 125 -11.81 10.87 -27.91
CA ASP A 125 -12.57 10.27 -29.03
C ASP A 125 -12.18 8.80 -29.28
N GLU A 126 -10.90 8.41 -29.13
CA GLU A 126 -10.46 7.01 -29.21
C GLU A 126 -10.93 6.18 -28.02
N HIS A 127 -11.05 6.78 -26.83
CA HIS A 127 -11.64 6.11 -25.66
C HIS A 127 -13.13 5.78 -25.87
N GLU A 128 -13.90 6.68 -26.46
CA GLU A 128 -15.31 6.42 -26.80
C GLU A 128 -15.43 5.29 -27.83
N GLU A 129 -14.59 5.26 -28.87
CA GLU A 129 -14.61 4.20 -29.89
C GLU A 129 -14.23 2.83 -29.30
N VAL A 130 -13.20 2.75 -28.46
CA VAL A 130 -12.79 1.51 -27.78
C VAL A 130 -13.86 1.03 -26.81
N GLN A 131 -14.50 1.94 -26.07
CA GLN A 131 -15.57 1.59 -25.16
C GLN A 131 -16.84 1.15 -25.89
N ALA A 132 -17.18 1.78 -27.01
CA ALA A 132 -18.27 1.36 -27.89
C ALA A 132 -18.01 -0.02 -28.51
N ALA A 133 -16.77 -0.30 -28.93
CA ALA A 133 -16.37 -1.59 -29.47
C ALA A 133 -16.41 -2.72 -28.44
N LEU A 134 -16.01 -2.45 -27.18
CA LEU A 134 -16.14 -3.40 -26.06
C LEU A 134 -17.59 -3.71 -25.74
N LEU A 135 -18.45 -2.69 -25.65
CA LEU A 135 -19.89 -2.86 -25.40
C LEU A 135 -20.60 -3.60 -26.55
N ALA A 136 -20.16 -3.42 -27.80
CA ALA A 136 -20.69 -4.15 -28.94
C ALA A 136 -20.30 -5.64 -28.93
N GLN A 137 -19.17 -6.02 -28.30
CA GLN A 137 -18.76 -7.42 -28.15
C GLN A 137 -19.49 -8.14 -27.01
N GLU A 138 -19.97 -7.42 -25.98
CA GLU A 138 -20.71 -8.01 -24.86
C GLU A 138 -22.18 -8.31 -25.21
N GLN A 139 -22.80 -7.56 -26.12
CA GLN A 139 -24.20 -7.72 -26.50
C GLN A 139 -24.55 -9.09 -27.11
N PRO A 140 -23.75 -9.71 -28.01
CA PRO A 140 -24.07 -11.03 -28.53
C PRO A 140 -24.00 -12.15 -27.50
N ALA A 141 -23.17 -12.03 -26.48
CA ALA A 141 -23.06 -13.02 -25.42
C ALA A 141 -24.28 -13.03 -24.47
N GLU A 142 -24.85 -11.86 -24.19
CA GLU A 142 -26.08 -11.74 -23.39
C GLU A 142 -27.33 -12.22 -24.15
N GLN A 143 -27.41 -11.97 -25.44
CA GLN A 143 -28.51 -12.47 -26.27
C GLN A 143 -28.49 -14.00 -26.36
N GLN A 144 -27.32 -14.60 -26.61
CA GLN A 144 -27.17 -16.06 -26.66
C GLN A 144 -27.52 -16.70 -25.31
N ALA A 145 -27.12 -16.10 -24.20
CA ALA A 145 -27.47 -16.59 -22.85
C ALA A 145 -28.97 -16.53 -22.53
N ARG A 146 -29.68 -15.53 -23.07
CA ARG A 146 -31.16 -15.40 -22.95
C ARG A 146 -31.90 -16.41 -23.81
N GLU A 147 -31.43 -16.68 -25.02
CA GLU A 147 -32.04 -17.68 -25.94
C GLU A 147 -31.85 -19.10 -25.38
N ASP A 148 -30.66 -19.43 -24.85
CA ASP A 148 -30.38 -20.73 -24.22
C ASP A 148 -31.20 -20.96 -22.95
N HIS A 149 -31.54 -19.91 -22.22
CA HIS A 149 -32.41 -20.00 -21.04
C HIS A 149 -33.87 -20.24 -21.41
N HIS A 150 -34.34 -19.64 -22.52
CA HIS A 150 -35.69 -19.82 -23.00
C HIS A 150 -35.93 -21.17 -23.71
N ALA A 151 -34.91 -21.79 -24.24
CA ALA A 151 -34.97 -23.10 -24.87
C ALA A 151 -35.01 -24.29 -23.88
N LYS A 152 -34.76 -24.04 -22.59
CA LYS A 152 -34.78 -25.04 -21.50
C LYS A 152 -36.03 -25.01 -20.61
N LEU A 153 -36.99 -24.15 -20.90
CA LEU A 153 -38.31 -24.12 -20.27
C LEU A 153 -39.37 -24.74 -21.17
#